data_1b0da0acfdcda129c5ca7cda82a1f830
#
_entry.id   1b0da0acfdcda129c5ca7cda82a1f830
#
_cell.length_a   1.000
_cell.length_b   1.000
_cell.length_c   1.000
_cell.angle_alpha   90.00
_cell.angle_beta   90.00
_cell.angle_gamma   90.00
#
_symmetry.space_group_name_H-M   'P 1'
#
loop_
_entity.id
_entity.type
_entity.pdbx_description
1 polymer ?
#
loop_
_entity_poly.entity_id
_entity_poly.type
_entity_poly.pdbx_seq_one_letter_code
_entity_poly.pdbx_strand_id
1 'polypeptide(L)'
;RMGSDVWSLPRAFAQGVAVGAPPDMYNQHGQDWSQPPWRPDALRDMAFAPLRDMVRTVLRHAGGLRVDHVMGLFRLWWIPEGNDPANGTYVRFDHEAMVGILMLEAYRAGAVVVGEDLGNVEPWVRGYLAERGILGTSVLWFETYGDGTFKQPWDLRRETLVTVDTHDLPPAAGYLALEHVDLRSRLGVLTEPVDKVRDDAERERARMLARLGEHGLIGEGATEQEIVEAMHRYIAKSPGELLAIALVDAVGERRAQNVPGTNNEYSNWRVPLADGANEVVLIEDLSGNSRLNSLIDAFTTQLYESRGRPEPRS
;
A
#
# COMPACT_ATOMS: atom_id res chain seq x y z
N ARG A 1 19.77 5.45 9.30
CA ARG A 1 20.48 6.44 10.14
C ARG A 1 21.55 7.24 9.39
N MET A 2 21.84 6.91 8.14
CA MET A 2 22.90 7.51 7.32
C MET A 2 22.36 8.14 6.02
N GLY A 3 21.10 8.56 6.01
CA GLY A 3 20.55 9.27 4.87
C GLY A 3 21.20 10.65 4.69
N SER A 4 21.29 11.12 3.44
CA SER A 4 21.92 12.40 3.10
C SER A 4 21.31 13.58 3.88
N ASP A 5 19.99 13.57 4.07
CA ASP A 5 19.26 14.65 4.74
C ASP A 5 19.54 14.67 6.25
N VAL A 6 19.60 13.51 6.89
CA VAL A 6 19.97 13.42 8.32
C VAL A 6 21.39 13.94 8.55
N TRP A 7 22.28 13.68 7.60
CA TRP A 7 23.66 14.14 7.67
C TRP A 7 23.82 15.63 7.38
N SER A 8 23.12 16.15 6.37
CA SER A 8 23.21 17.56 5.97
C SER A 8 22.35 18.51 6.82
N LEU A 9 21.28 18.00 7.43
CA LEU A 9 20.33 18.77 8.24
C LEU A 9 20.17 18.18 9.65
N PRO A 10 21.26 17.93 10.41
CA PRO A 10 21.19 17.19 11.66
C PRO A 10 20.30 17.83 12.73
N ARG A 11 20.05 19.16 12.65
CA ARG A 11 19.15 19.88 13.56
C ARG A 11 17.68 19.59 13.30
N ALA A 12 17.32 19.19 12.08
CA ALA A 12 15.93 18.94 11.70
C ALA A 12 15.43 17.57 12.20
N PHE A 13 16.33 16.67 12.58
CA PHE A 13 16.02 15.31 13.01
C PHE A 13 16.22 15.08 14.50
N ALA A 14 15.37 14.28 15.12
CA ALA A 14 15.55 13.85 16.49
C ALA A 14 16.65 12.77 16.58
N GLN A 15 17.43 12.84 17.64
CA GLN A 15 18.51 11.87 17.91
C GLN A 15 18.08 10.93 19.05
N GLY A 16 18.61 9.70 19.04
CA GLY A 16 18.34 8.72 20.09
C GLY A 16 16.92 8.11 20.04
N VAL A 17 16.20 8.33 18.95
CA VAL A 17 14.87 7.77 18.70
C VAL A 17 14.73 7.31 17.25
N ALA A 18 13.83 6.35 17.02
CA ALA A 18 13.44 5.90 15.69
C ALA A 18 11.93 6.04 15.51
N VAL A 19 11.51 6.14 14.25
CA VAL A 19 10.10 6.01 13.86
C VAL A 19 9.73 4.54 13.79
N GLY A 20 8.50 4.22 14.16
CA GLY A 20 7.95 2.89 14.00
C GLY A 20 6.42 2.88 14.16
N ALA A 21 5.89 1.74 14.52
CA ALA A 21 4.49 1.53 14.85
C ALA A 21 4.36 0.76 16.17
N PRO A 22 3.34 1.09 17.00
CA PRO A 22 3.02 0.30 18.17
C PRO A 22 2.55 -1.10 17.76
N PRO A 23 2.55 -2.08 18.70
CA PRO A 23 1.87 -3.35 18.50
C PRO A 23 0.41 -3.16 18.08
N ASP A 24 -0.01 -3.88 17.06
CA ASP A 24 -1.38 -3.88 16.55
C ASP A 24 -1.82 -5.30 16.13
N MET A 25 -3.03 -5.42 15.56
CA MET A 25 -3.57 -6.71 15.12
C MET A 25 -2.81 -7.32 13.91
N TYR A 26 -2.10 -6.51 13.15
CA TYR A 26 -1.32 -6.95 11.98
C TYR A 26 0.13 -7.27 12.35
N ASN A 27 0.69 -6.55 13.32
CA ASN A 27 2.03 -6.77 13.85
C ASN A 27 2.04 -6.63 15.37
N GLN A 28 1.88 -7.76 16.07
CA GLN A 28 1.75 -7.81 17.53
C GLN A 28 3.04 -7.42 18.28
N HIS A 29 4.20 -7.42 17.60
CA HIS A 29 5.45 -6.96 18.19
C HIS A 29 5.72 -5.47 17.96
N GLY A 30 4.86 -4.78 17.18
CA GLY A 30 5.15 -3.46 16.68
C GLY A 30 6.30 -3.46 15.67
N GLN A 31 6.71 -2.30 15.23
CA GLN A 31 7.76 -2.16 14.21
C GLN A 31 8.71 -1.02 14.57
N ASP A 32 10.01 -1.24 14.44
CA ASP A 32 11.04 -0.19 14.40
C ASP A 32 11.51 -0.04 12.95
N TRP A 33 11.21 1.10 12.33
CA TRP A 33 11.62 1.39 10.94
C TRP A 33 13.03 1.98 10.86
N SER A 34 13.69 2.16 12.00
CA SER A 34 15.07 2.64 12.13
C SER A 34 15.34 4.00 11.46
N GLN A 35 14.29 4.79 11.21
CA GLN A 35 14.38 6.12 10.61
C GLN A 35 14.31 7.18 11.71
N PRO A 36 15.21 8.19 11.74
CA PRO A 36 15.08 9.30 12.65
C PRO A 36 13.91 10.19 12.22
N PRO A 37 13.01 10.55 13.14
CA PRO A 37 11.90 11.44 12.83
C PRO A 37 12.34 12.91 12.72
N TRP A 38 11.55 13.70 11.97
CA TRP A 38 11.65 15.16 12.04
C TRP A 38 11.38 15.65 13.46
N ARG A 39 12.08 16.68 13.87
CA ARG A 39 11.77 17.43 15.09
C ARG A 39 10.69 18.49 14.81
N PRO A 40 9.51 18.42 15.45
CA PRO A 40 8.42 19.38 15.19
C PRO A 40 8.80 20.83 15.49
N ASP A 41 9.56 21.07 16.56
CA ASP A 41 10.08 22.39 16.95
C ASP A 41 11.06 22.93 15.90
N ALA A 42 12.03 22.12 15.49
CA ALA A 42 13.01 22.50 14.49
C ALA A 42 12.39 22.76 13.12
N LEU A 43 11.41 21.95 12.68
CA LEU A 43 10.69 22.21 11.44
C LEU A 43 10.00 23.59 11.47
N ARG A 44 9.36 23.92 12.59
CA ARG A 44 8.71 25.25 12.77
C ARG A 44 9.74 26.37 12.71
N ASP A 45 10.86 26.25 13.43
CA ASP A 45 11.94 27.25 13.44
C ASP A 45 12.56 27.46 12.05
N MET A 46 12.59 26.39 11.22
CA MET A 46 13.03 26.42 9.84
C MET A 46 11.93 26.80 8.84
N ALA A 47 10.76 27.24 9.30
CA ALA A 47 9.58 27.49 8.48
C ALA A 47 9.26 26.33 7.52
N PHE A 48 9.44 25.10 7.99
CA PHE A 48 9.22 23.83 7.27
C PHE A 48 10.02 23.71 5.94
N ALA A 49 11.08 24.48 5.78
CA ALA A 49 11.88 24.45 4.55
C ALA A 49 12.37 23.05 4.19
N PRO A 50 12.84 22.18 5.12
CA PRO A 50 13.26 20.83 4.78
C PRO A 50 12.16 19.98 4.14
N LEU A 51 10.93 20.01 4.68
CA LEU A 51 9.77 19.31 4.10
C LEU A 51 9.41 19.87 2.73
N ARG A 52 9.30 21.21 2.63
CA ARG A 52 8.99 21.88 1.38
C ARG A 52 9.96 21.51 0.27
N ASP A 53 11.25 21.56 0.54
CA ASP A 53 12.30 21.34 -0.45
C ASP A 53 12.37 19.86 -0.86
N MET A 54 12.13 18.93 0.07
CA MET A 54 11.99 17.50 -0.21
C MET A 54 10.80 17.24 -1.16
N VAL A 55 9.60 17.71 -0.83
CA VAL A 55 8.40 17.55 -1.66
C VAL A 55 8.60 18.16 -3.04
N ARG A 56 9.12 19.38 -3.11
CA ARG A 56 9.43 20.08 -4.37
C ARG A 56 10.43 19.32 -5.21
N THR A 57 11.43 18.70 -4.61
CA THR A 57 12.45 17.92 -5.32
C THR A 57 11.85 16.65 -5.92
N VAL A 58 11.02 15.93 -5.15
CA VAL A 58 10.34 14.72 -5.64
C VAL A 58 9.39 15.06 -6.80
N LEU A 59 8.57 16.09 -6.63
CA LEU A 59 7.56 16.49 -7.63
C LEU A 59 8.15 17.14 -8.89
N ARG A 60 9.44 17.48 -8.90
CA ARG A 60 10.12 18.02 -10.10
C ARG A 60 10.06 17.06 -11.28
N HIS A 61 9.99 15.76 -11.03
CA HIS A 61 10.10 14.69 -12.01
C HIS A 61 8.91 13.71 -11.99
N ALA A 62 7.84 14.04 -11.28
CA ALA A 62 6.69 13.16 -11.11
C ALA A 62 5.37 13.93 -11.23
N GLY A 63 4.40 13.35 -11.92
CA GLY A 63 3.02 13.87 -12.01
C GLY A 63 2.15 13.49 -10.81
N GLY A 64 2.69 12.76 -9.85
CA GLY A 64 2.00 12.37 -8.63
C GLY A 64 2.98 11.89 -7.56
N LEU A 65 2.51 11.86 -6.31
CA LEU A 65 3.29 11.43 -5.15
C LEU A 65 2.42 10.53 -4.27
N ARG A 66 2.90 9.33 -3.96
CA ARG A 66 2.38 8.54 -2.84
C ARG A 66 3.15 8.88 -1.56
N VAL A 67 2.43 9.32 -0.56
CA VAL A 67 2.96 9.56 0.78
C VAL A 67 2.68 8.31 1.61
N ASP A 68 3.74 7.55 1.88
CA ASP A 68 3.68 6.38 2.74
C ASP A 68 3.39 6.79 4.17
N HIS A 69 2.55 6.02 4.87
CA HIS A 69 2.12 6.33 6.23
C HIS A 69 1.73 7.80 6.40
N VAL A 70 0.69 8.25 5.67
CA VAL A 70 0.28 9.67 5.65
C VAL A 70 -0.05 10.22 7.04
N MET A 71 -0.38 9.34 8.00
CA MET A 71 -0.53 9.69 9.42
C MET A 71 0.73 10.33 10.00
N GLY A 72 1.89 10.09 9.40
CA GLY A 72 3.15 10.71 9.76
C GLY A 72 3.18 12.24 9.65
N LEU A 73 2.25 12.84 8.87
CA LEU A 73 2.05 14.29 8.82
C LEU A 73 1.30 14.83 10.06
N PHE A 74 0.62 13.95 10.81
CA PHE A 74 -0.19 14.27 11.98
C PHE A 74 0.49 13.87 13.28
N ARG A 75 0.98 12.62 13.33
CA ARG A 75 1.70 12.04 14.46
C ARG A 75 2.56 10.86 13.99
N LEU A 76 3.69 10.66 14.67
CA LEU A 76 4.55 9.48 14.48
C LEU A 76 4.77 8.79 15.82
N TRP A 77 4.87 7.47 15.76
CA TRP A 77 5.28 6.65 16.89
C TRP A 77 6.80 6.71 17.02
N TRP A 78 7.30 7.26 18.13
CA TRP A 78 8.71 7.38 18.41
C TRP A 78 9.13 6.34 19.42
N ILE A 79 10.15 5.58 19.09
CA ILE A 79 10.73 4.52 19.90
C ILE A 79 12.11 4.99 20.36
N PRO A 80 12.39 5.04 21.68
CA PRO A 80 13.75 5.32 22.15
C PRO A 80 14.72 4.27 21.62
N GLU A 81 15.91 4.70 21.20
CA GLU A 81 16.93 3.82 20.62
C GLU A 81 17.27 2.65 21.55
N GLY A 82 17.24 1.42 21.00
CA GLY A 82 17.50 0.20 21.75
C GLY A 82 16.35 -0.32 22.59
N ASN A 83 15.17 0.32 22.54
CA ASN A 83 13.98 -0.17 23.22
C ASN A 83 13.09 -1.01 22.29
N ASP A 84 12.22 -1.81 22.92
CA ASP A 84 11.16 -2.53 22.23
C ASP A 84 10.16 -1.54 21.60
N PRO A 85 9.61 -1.82 20.40
CA PRO A 85 8.60 -0.99 19.77
C PRO A 85 7.38 -0.69 20.63
N ALA A 86 7.00 -1.57 21.55
CA ALA A 86 5.91 -1.34 22.49
C ALA A 86 6.16 -0.18 23.46
N ASN A 87 7.42 0.20 23.68
CA ASN A 87 7.83 1.24 24.64
C ASN A 87 7.95 2.64 24.00
N GLY A 88 7.31 2.85 22.86
CA GLY A 88 7.29 4.15 22.20
C GLY A 88 6.17 5.08 22.72
N THR A 89 6.05 6.21 22.04
CA THR A 89 4.97 7.18 22.27
C THR A 89 4.65 7.95 20.98
N TYR A 90 3.41 8.44 20.84
CA TYR A 90 3.07 9.32 19.74
C TYR A 90 3.57 10.74 19.96
N VAL A 91 4.30 11.27 18.99
CA VAL A 91 4.68 12.68 18.91
C VAL A 91 3.86 13.34 17.79
N ARG A 92 3.17 14.43 18.12
CA ARG A 92 2.32 15.17 17.18
C ARG A 92 3.12 16.20 16.40
N PHE A 93 2.68 16.40 15.16
CA PHE A 93 3.18 17.44 14.27
C PHE A 93 2.13 18.52 14.03
N ASP A 94 2.57 19.65 13.51
CA ASP A 94 1.69 20.69 12.98
C ASP A 94 1.17 20.22 11.60
N HIS A 95 0.12 19.43 11.63
CA HIS A 95 -0.42 18.81 10.44
C HIS A 95 -1.01 19.82 9.45
N GLU A 96 -1.53 20.95 9.94
CA GLU A 96 -2.05 21.99 9.06
C GLU A 96 -0.94 22.59 8.19
N ALA A 97 0.21 22.90 8.80
CA ALA A 97 1.38 23.37 8.08
C ALA A 97 1.95 22.30 7.14
N MET A 98 2.10 21.04 7.63
CA MET A 98 2.72 19.98 6.84
C MET A 98 1.85 19.58 5.64
N VAL A 99 0.56 19.35 5.83
CA VAL A 99 -0.39 19.05 4.74
C VAL A 99 -0.55 20.25 3.81
N GLY A 100 -0.63 21.48 4.36
CA GLY A 100 -0.71 22.70 3.56
C GLY A 100 0.48 22.88 2.62
N ILE A 101 1.70 22.61 3.09
CA ILE A 101 2.92 22.66 2.27
C ILE A 101 2.91 21.58 1.19
N LEU A 102 2.56 20.34 1.57
CA LEU A 102 2.45 19.23 0.62
C LEU A 102 1.51 19.59 -0.53
N MET A 103 0.31 20.09 -0.21
CA MET A 103 -0.69 20.43 -1.22
C MET A 103 -0.31 21.68 -2.04
N LEU A 104 0.35 22.67 -1.42
CA LEU A 104 0.85 23.83 -2.16
C LEU A 104 1.89 23.43 -3.22
N GLU A 105 2.83 22.57 -2.84
CA GLU A 105 3.87 22.13 -3.79
C GLU A 105 3.30 21.17 -4.85
N ALA A 106 2.33 20.31 -4.48
CA ALA A 106 1.60 19.48 -5.44
C ALA A 106 0.81 20.33 -6.45
N TYR A 107 0.08 21.33 -5.97
CA TYR A 107 -0.65 22.28 -6.83
C TYR A 107 0.29 23.00 -7.82
N ARG A 108 1.45 23.48 -7.34
CA ARG A 108 2.46 24.13 -8.17
C ARG A 108 3.05 23.21 -9.24
N ALA A 109 3.15 21.93 -8.93
CA ALA A 109 3.67 20.90 -9.83
C ALA A 109 2.59 20.34 -10.77
N GLY A 110 1.31 20.66 -10.56
CA GLY A 110 0.19 20.00 -11.25
C GLY A 110 0.08 18.51 -10.95
N ALA A 111 0.46 18.10 -9.73
CA ALA A 111 0.62 16.72 -9.34
C ALA A 111 -0.52 16.22 -8.45
N VAL A 112 -0.86 14.92 -8.57
CA VAL A 112 -1.80 14.22 -7.70
C VAL A 112 -1.07 13.74 -6.44
N VAL A 113 -1.76 13.76 -5.29
CA VAL A 113 -1.24 13.21 -4.04
C VAL A 113 -2.12 12.07 -3.57
N VAL A 114 -1.50 10.92 -3.29
CA VAL A 114 -2.13 9.76 -2.66
C VAL A 114 -1.49 9.55 -1.30
N GLY A 115 -2.28 9.57 -0.23
CA GLY A 115 -1.83 9.23 1.12
C GLY A 115 -2.14 7.77 1.42
N GLU A 116 -1.16 7.02 1.87
CA GLU A 116 -1.41 5.70 2.42
C GLU A 116 -2.02 5.89 3.83
N ASP A 117 -3.31 5.56 3.96
CA ASP A 117 -4.15 5.74 5.14
C ASP A 117 -4.72 4.40 5.65
N LEU A 118 -3.92 3.34 5.53
CA LEU A 118 -4.24 2.01 6.04
C LEU A 118 -4.01 1.92 7.57
N GLY A 119 -4.61 0.92 8.20
CA GLY A 119 -4.46 0.69 9.64
C GLY A 119 -5.28 1.63 10.53
N ASN A 120 -4.74 1.95 11.70
CA ASN A 120 -5.42 2.76 12.72
C ASN A 120 -5.42 4.26 12.39
N VAL A 121 -6.34 4.67 11.55
CA VAL A 121 -6.55 6.06 11.15
C VAL A 121 -7.74 6.64 11.90
N GLU A 122 -7.55 7.79 12.54
CA GLU A 122 -8.64 8.51 13.21
C GLU A 122 -9.69 8.94 12.17
N PRO A 123 -11.00 8.74 12.42
CA PRO A 123 -12.04 8.97 11.40
C PRO A 123 -12.02 10.37 10.77
N TRP A 124 -11.70 11.41 11.55
CA TRP A 124 -11.64 12.79 11.07
C TRP A 124 -10.48 13.03 10.07
N VAL A 125 -9.39 12.25 10.15
CA VAL A 125 -8.21 12.45 9.28
C VAL A 125 -8.55 12.15 7.83
N ARG A 126 -9.31 11.10 7.55
CA ARG A 126 -9.74 10.77 6.19
C ARG A 126 -10.56 11.89 5.56
N GLY A 127 -11.51 12.45 6.31
CA GLY A 127 -12.27 13.61 5.85
C GLY A 127 -11.37 14.83 5.61
N TYR A 128 -10.48 15.11 6.55
CA TYR A 128 -9.52 16.22 6.45
C TYR A 128 -8.62 16.13 5.21
N LEU A 129 -8.14 14.92 4.87
CA LEU A 129 -7.32 14.68 3.68
C LEU A 129 -8.14 14.82 2.39
N ALA A 130 -9.34 14.22 2.35
CA ALA A 130 -10.25 14.27 1.20
C ALA A 130 -10.66 15.71 0.86
N GLU A 131 -11.02 16.52 1.87
CA GLU A 131 -11.34 17.95 1.71
C GLU A 131 -10.21 18.77 1.08
N ARG A 132 -8.97 18.28 1.20
CA ARG A 132 -7.76 18.91 0.64
C ARG A 132 -7.30 18.29 -0.67
N GLY A 133 -8.09 17.35 -1.23
CA GLY A 133 -7.78 16.69 -2.48
C GLY A 133 -6.65 15.66 -2.40
N ILE A 134 -6.34 15.16 -1.20
CA ILE A 134 -5.43 14.02 -1.02
C ILE A 134 -6.27 12.75 -1.09
N LEU A 135 -5.97 11.91 -2.08
CA LEU A 135 -6.60 10.60 -2.21
C LEU A 135 -6.10 9.66 -1.11
N GLY A 136 -6.99 8.85 -0.56
CA GLY A 136 -6.61 7.75 0.32
C GLY A 136 -6.18 6.52 -0.47
N THR A 137 -5.94 5.42 0.23
CA THR A 137 -5.65 4.11 -0.36
C THR A 137 -6.74 3.11 0.02
N SER A 138 -7.22 2.34 -0.95
CA SER A 138 -8.17 1.25 -0.76
C SER A 138 -7.57 -0.02 -1.34
N VAL A 139 -7.31 -1.01 -0.49
CA VAL A 139 -6.72 -2.29 -0.86
C VAL A 139 -7.77 -3.37 -0.71
N LEU A 140 -8.04 -4.13 -1.77
CA LEU A 140 -9.14 -5.09 -1.83
C LEU A 140 -9.16 -6.03 -0.61
N TRP A 141 -8.00 -6.53 -0.17
CA TRP A 141 -7.90 -7.44 0.98
C TRP A 141 -8.43 -6.85 2.30
N PHE A 142 -8.45 -5.52 2.46
CA PHE A 142 -8.90 -4.84 3.67
C PHE A 142 -10.33 -4.30 3.56
N GLU A 143 -10.94 -4.39 2.38
CA GLU A 143 -12.26 -3.84 2.12
C GLU A 143 -13.36 -4.85 2.47
N THR A 144 -13.56 -5.05 3.78
CA THR A 144 -14.58 -5.95 4.32
C THR A 144 -15.62 -5.19 5.16
N TYR A 145 -16.82 -5.77 5.24
CA TYR A 145 -17.82 -5.37 6.22
C TYR A 145 -17.49 -5.96 7.60
N GLY A 146 -18.22 -5.54 8.63
CA GLY A 146 -18.00 -6.02 10.01
C GLY A 146 -18.21 -7.53 10.23
N ASP A 147 -18.88 -8.21 9.30
CA ASP A 147 -19.06 -9.66 9.28
C ASP A 147 -17.93 -10.41 8.54
N GLY A 148 -16.93 -9.67 8.02
CA GLY A 148 -15.80 -10.21 7.28
C GLY A 148 -16.09 -10.54 5.82
N THR A 149 -17.28 -10.23 5.29
CA THR A 149 -17.56 -10.34 3.85
C THR A 149 -16.94 -9.16 3.09
N PHE A 150 -16.44 -9.39 1.87
CA PHE A 150 -15.86 -8.32 1.07
C PHE A 150 -16.94 -7.31 0.66
N LYS A 151 -16.62 -6.01 0.77
CA LYS A 151 -17.53 -4.93 0.36
C LYS A 151 -17.88 -5.02 -1.10
N GLN A 152 -19.06 -4.55 -1.45
CA GLN A 152 -19.45 -4.37 -2.85
C GLN A 152 -18.53 -3.32 -3.51
N PRO A 153 -18.24 -3.42 -4.82
CA PRO A 153 -17.35 -2.47 -5.47
C PRO A 153 -17.78 -1.02 -5.31
N TRP A 154 -19.08 -0.75 -5.38
CA TRP A 154 -19.64 0.59 -5.24
C TRP A 154 -19.64 1.14 -3.80
N ASP A 155 -19.36 0.31 -2.80
CA ASP A 155 -19.22 0.71 -1.39
C ASP A 155 -17.76 1.05 -1.02
N LEU A 156 -16.81 0.91 -1.96
CA LEU A 156 -15.45 1.38 -1.78
C LEU A 156 -15.42 2.92 -1.81
N ARG A 157 -14.45 3.50 -1.10
CA ARG A 157 -14.30 4.95 -1.05
C ARG A 157 -13.96 5.53 -2.44
N ARG A 158 -14.59 6.65 -2.77
CA ARG A 158 -14.38 7.33 -4.06
C ARG A 158 -13.00 7.99 -4.13
N GLU A 159 -12.67 8.81 -3.15
CA GLU A 159 -11.43 9.61 -3.13
C GLU A 159 -10.24 8.74 -2.73
N THR A 160 -9.97 7.69 -3.53
CA THR A 160 -8.89 6.74 -3.26
C THR A 160 -8.19 6.27 -4.53
N LEU A 161 -6.93 5.85 -4.35
CA LEU A 161 -6.27 4.87 -5.21
C LEU A 161 -6.73 3.48 -4.77
N VAL A 162 -7.36 2.73 -5.66
CA VAL A 162 -7.82 1.35 -5.40
C VAL A 162 -6.87 0.38 -6.07
N THR A 163 -6.47 -0.65 -5.35
CA THR A 163 -5.61 -1.73 -5.84
C THR A 163 -6.03 -3.07 -5.22
N VAL A 164 -5.61 -4.18 -5.83
CA VAL A 164 -5.85 -5.52 -5.25
C VAL A 164 -4.96 -5.73 -4.04
N ASP A 165 -3.67 -5.44 -4.18
CA ASP A 165 -2.65 -5.63 -3.16
C ASP A 165 -1.68 -4.44 -3.07
N THR A 166 -0.64 -4.60 -2.24
CA THR A 166 0.50 -3.68 -2.15
C THR A 166 1.79 -4.48 -2.08
N HIS A 167 2.93 -3.79 -2.17
CA HIS A 167 4.25 -4.40 -2.02
C HIS A 167 4.51 -5.07 -0.65
N ASP A 168 3.71 -4.75 0.38
CA ASP A 168 3.78 -5.32 1.73
C ASP A 168 2.84 -6.52 1.93
N LEU A 169 2.08 -6.84 0.89
CA LEU A 169 1.17 -7.98 0.85
C LEU A 169 1.68 -9.03 -0.14
N PRO A 170 1.24 -10.28 -0.02
CA PRO A 170 1.52 -11.27 -1.05
C PRO A 170 0.84 -10.84 -2.35
N PRO A 171 1.49 -11.06 -3.52
CA PRO A 171 0.81 -10.95 -4.81
C PRO A 171 -0.44 -11.82 -4.86
N ALA A 172 -1.44 -11.42 -5.65
CA ALA A 172 -2.73 -12.11 -5.70
C ALA A 172 -2.58 -13.63 -5.98
N ALA A 173 -1.69 -14.04 -6.89
CA ALA A 173 -1.41 -15.44 -7.17
C ALA A 173 -0.82 -16.19 -5.97
N GLY A 174 0.12 -15.58 -5.25
CA GLY A 174 0.72 -16.15 -4.03
C GLY A 174 -0.28 -16.23 -2.87
N TYR A 175 -1.18 -15.24 -2.76
CA TYR A 175 -2.28 -15.26 -1.82
C TYR A 175 -3.26 -16.41 -2.09
N LEU A 176 -3.67 -16.59 -3.34
CA LEU A 176 -4.55 -17.70 -3.75
C LEU A 176 -3.93 -19.06 -3.48
N ALA A 177 -2.62 -19.19 -3.63
CA ALA A 177 -1.86 -20.40 -3.32
C ALA A 177 -1.57 -20.60 -1.82
N LEU A 178 -1.89 -19.63 -0.96
CA LEU A 178 -1.57 -19.59 0.47
C LEU A 178 -0.06 -19.63 0.79
N GLU A 179 0.79 -19.28 -0.17
CA GLU A 179 2.25 -19.31 -0.01
C GLU A 179 2.76 -18.35 1.05
N HIS A 180 2.01 -17.26 1.30
CA HIS A 180 2.30 -16.30 2.35
C HIS A 180 2.22 -16.91 3.77
N VAL A 181 1.36 -17.89 4.00
CA VAL A 181 1.24 -18.59 5.29
C VAL A 181 2.51 -19.41 5.53
N ASP A 182 2.94 -20.18 4.52
CA ASP A 182 4.15 -21.00 4.60
C ASP A 182 5.40 -20.13 4.75
N LEU A 183 5.47 -19.04 3.99
CA LEU A 183 6.57 -18.09 4.07
C LEU A 183 6.68 -17.49 5.48
N ARG A 184 5.60 -16.94 6.02
CA ARG A 184 5.57 -16.34 7.36
C ARG A 184 5.88 -17.35 8.46
N SER A 185 5.42 -18.60 8.31
CA SER A 185 5.76 -19.69 9.22
C SER A 185 7.25 -20.00 9.22
N ARG A 186 7.86 -20.14 8.03
CA ARG A 186 9.31 -20.39 7.89
C ARG A 186 10.17 -19.26 8.45
N LEU A 187 9.70 -18.02 8.32
CA LEU A 187 10.40 -16.82 8.83
C LEU A 187 10.19 -16.60 10.34
N GLY A 188 9.32 -17.38 10.98
CA GLY A 188 9.05 -17.26 12.42
C GLY A 188 8.33 -15.97 12.81
N VAL A 189 7.60 -15.34 11.87
CA VAL A 189 6.88 -14.07 12.10
C VAL A 189 5.39 -14.28 12.41
N LEU A 190 4.93 -15.53 12.51
CA LEU A 190 3.58 -15.85 12.97
C LEU A 190 3.51 -15.77 14.50
N THR A 191 2.46 -15.16 15.00
CA THR A 191 2.15 -15.07 16.44
C THR A 191 1.09 -16.07 16.90
N GLU A 192 0.41 -16.70 15.93
CA GLU A 192 -0.59 -17.74 16.15
C GLU A 192 -0.14 -19.06 15.54
N PRO A 193 -0.74 -20.21 15.98
CA PRO A 193 -0.44 -21.51 15.38
C PRO A 193 -0.68 -21.49 13.86
N VAL A 194 0.24 -22.09 13.11
CA VAL A 194 0.21 -22.08 11.64
C VAL A 194 -1.09 -22.66 11.07
N ASP A 195 -1.63 -23.72 11.69
CA ASP A 195 -2.89 -24.34 11.25
C ASP A 195 -4.06 -23.36 11.36
N LYS A 196 -4.13 -22.57 12.46
CA LYS A 196 -5.15 -21.54 12.61
C LYS A 196 -5.02 -20.45 11.55
N VAL A 197 -3.79 -19.96 11.31
CA VAL A 197 -3.54 -18.93 10.28
C VAL A 197 -3.93 -19.45 8.89
N ARG A 198 -3.66 -20.72 8.61
CA ARG A 198 -4.04 -21.35 7.35
C ARG A 198 -5.55 -21.45 7.18
N ASP A 199 -6.25 -21.92 8.22
CA ASP A 199 -7.72 -22.00 8.21
C ASP A 199 -8.37 -20.64 8.02
N ASP A 200 -7.82 -19.59 8.64
CA ASP A 200 -8.30 -18.22 8.48
C ASP A 200 -8.11 -17.73 7.05
N ALA A 201 -6.93 -17.97 6.46
CA ALA A 201 -6.61 -17.59 5.09
C ALA A 201 -7.47 -18.37 4.06
N GLU A 202 -7.73 -19.65 4.29
CA GLU A 202 -8.65 -20.45 3.47
C GLU A 202 -10.07 -19.90 3.49
N ARG A 203 -10.57 -19.53 4.67
CA ARG A 203 -11.90 -18.92 4.81
C ARG A 203 -11.98 -17.56 4.12
N GLU A 204 -10.93 -16.74 4.23
CA GLU A 204 -10.88 -15.44 3.55
C GLU A 204 -10.85 -15.62 2.04
N ARG A 205 -10.01 -16.52 1.52
CA ARG A 205 -9.99 -16.89 0.09
C ARG A 205 -11.35 -17.37 -0.38
N ALA A 206 -12.01 -18.24 0.37
CA ALA A 206 -13.35 -18.73 0.01
C ALA A 206 -14.39 -17.61 -0.07
N ARG A 207 -14.34 -16.64 0.85
CA ARG A 207 -15.21 -15.45 0.81
C ARG A 207 -14.93 -14.58 -0.42
N MET A 208 -13.66 -14.41 -0.81
CA MET A 208 -13.31 -13.68 -2.03
C MET A 208 -13.86 -14.38 -3.27
N LEU A 209 -13.64 -15.69 -3.41
CA LEU A 209 -14.16 -16.45 -4.54
C LEU A 209 -15.69 -16.40 -4.62
N ALA A 210 -16.38 -16.53 -3.48
CA ALA A 210 -17.83 -16.39 -3.44
C ALA A 210 -18.28 -14.99 -3.92
N ARG A 211 -17.60 -13.93 -3.46
CA ARG A 211 -17.90 -12.57 -3.88
C ARG A 211 -17.70 -12.36 -5.39
N LEU A 212 -16.60 -12.89 -5.95
CA LEU A 212 -16.37 -12.82 -7.41
C LEU A 212 -17.41 -13.62 -8.20
N GLY A 213 -17.83 -14.78 -7.69
CA GLY A 213 -18.89 -15.60 -8.27
C GLY A 213 -20.26 -14.89 -8.26
N GLU A 214 -20.64 -14.22 -7.17
CA GLU A 214 -21.87 -13.40 -7.08
C GLU A 214 -21.94 -12.32 -8.15
N HIS A 215 -20.78 -11.80 -8.56
CA HIS A 215 -20.68 -10.81 -9.63
C HIS A 215 -20.57 -11.43 -11.04
N GLY A 216 -20.58 -12.75 -11.17
CA GLY A 216 -20.40 -13.43 -12.44
C GLY A 216 -19.03 -13.22 -13.07
N LEU A 217 -18.01 -12.90 -12.24
CA LEU A 217 -16.66 -12.63 -12.71
C LEU A 217 -15.82 -13.91 -12.85
N ILE A 218 -16.20 -14.97 -12.15
CA ILE A 218 -15.61 -16.31 -12.27
C ILE A 218 -16.70 -17.36 -12.40
N GLY A 219 -16.38 -18.46 -13.10
CA GLY A 219 -17.19 -19.67 -13.17
C GLY A 219 -16.65 -20.79 -12.29
N GLU A 220 -17.34 -21.93 -12.30
CA GLU A 220 -16.87 -23.15 -11.65
C GLU A 220 -15.56 -23.64 -12.32
N GLY A 221 -14.54 -23.94 -11.50
CA GLY A 221 -13.24 -24.40 -11.98
C GLY A 221 -12.36 -23.32 -12.60
N ALA A 222 -12.62 -22.03 -12.32
CA ALA A 222 -11.78 -20.94 -12.78
C ALA A 222 -10.31 -21.14 -12.41
N THR A 223 -9.42 -20.90 -13.35
CA THR A 223 -7.96 -20.96 -13.16
C THR A 223 -7.47 -19.82 -12.25
N GLU A 224 -6.26 -19.94 -11.72
CA GLU A 224 -5.62 -18.87 -10.93
C GLU A 224 -5.59 -17.56 -11.71
N GLN A 225 -5.20 -17.58 -12.98
CA GLN A 225 -5.16 -16.39 -13.83
C GLN A 225 -6.52 -15.73 -13.96
N GLU A 226 -7.57 -16.50 -14.24
CA GLU A 226 -8.95 -16.00 -14.36
C GLU A 226 -9.43 -15.38 -13.04
N ILE A 227 -9.03 -15.94 -11.88
CA ILE A 227 -9.37 -15.37 -10.57
C ILE A 227 -8.63 -14.05 -10.35
N VAL A 228 -7.33 -13.96 -10.66
CA VAL A 228 -6.55 -12.71 -10.57
C VAL A 228 -7.15 -11.62 -11.47
N GLU A 229 -7.48 -11.96 -12.72
CA GLU A 229 -8.17 -11.05 -13.62
C GLU A 229 -9.54 -10.62 -13.08
N ALA A 230 -10.29 -11.53 -12.47
CA ALA A 230 -11.58 -11.23 -11.86
C ALA A 230 -11.46 -10.27 -10.66
N MET A 231 -10.42 -10.39 -9.83
CA MET A 231 -10.15 -9.43 -8.74
C MET A 231 -9.91 -8.02 -9.29
N HIS A 232 -9.14 -7.90 -10.36
CA HIS A 232 -8.89 -6.62 -11.01
C HIS A 232 -10.13 -6.06 -11.70
N ARG A 233 -10.92 -6.90 -12.35
CA ARG A 233 -12.24 -6.51 -12.88
C ARG A 233 -13.19 -6.06 -11.76
N TYR A 234 -13.12 -6.68 -10.59
CA TYR A 234 -13.93 -6.31 -9.44
C TYR A 234 -13.62 -4.89 -8.97
N ILE A 235 -12.34 -4.55 -8.77
CA ILE A 235 -11.96 -3.18 -8.40
C ILE A 235 -12.22 -2.17 -9.51
N ALA A 236 -12.22 -2.57 -10.79
CA ALA A 236 -12.57 -1.69 -11.91
C ALA A 236 -14.03 -1.20 -11.86
N LYS A 237 -14.92 -1.92 -11.14
CA LYS A 237 -16.31 -1.49 -10.88
C LYS A 237 -16.44 -0.45 -9.77
N SER A 238 -15.35 -0.19 -9.01
CA SER A 238 -15.40 0.74 -7.88
C SER A 238 -15.47 2.20 -8.32
N PRO A 239 -15.95 3.11 -7.45
CA PRO A 239 -15.95 4.54 -7.74
C PRO A 239 -14.57 5.21 -7.55
N GLY A 240 -13.53 4.47 -7.15
CA GLY A 240 -12.19 5.03 -6.85
C GLY A 240 -11.65 5.92 -7.97
N GLU A 241 -11.03 7.03 -7.62
CA GLU A 241 -10.54 8.04 -8.58
C GLU A 241 -9.33 7.54 -9.37
N LEU A 242 -8.46 6.74 -8.73
CA LEU A 242 -7.35 6.07 -9.37
C LEU A 242 -7.45 4.57 -9.14
N LEU A 243 -7.02 3.80 -10.12
CA LEU A 243 -6.96 2.34 -10.05
C LEU A 243 -5.55 1.90 -10.44
N ALA A 244 -4.99 0.95 -9.68
CA ALA A 244 -3.67 0.42 -9.96
C ALA A 244 -3.70 -1.10 -10.16
N ILE A 245 -2.89 -1.56 -11.11
CA ILE A 245 -2.56 -2.96 -11.33
C ILE A 245 -1.13 -3.16 -10.86
N ALA A 246 -0.90 -4.08 -9.94
CA ALA A 246 0.44 -4.46 -9.55
C ALA A 246 1.11 -5.28 -10.67
N LEU A 247 2.34 -4.93 -11.03
CA LEU A 247 3.06 -5.65 -12.08
C LEU A 247 3.30 -7.12 -11.72
N VAL A 248 3.48 -7.41 -10.44
CA VAL A 248 3.62 -8.78 -9.92
C VAL A 248 2.39 -9.63 -10.21
N ASP A 249 1.19 -9.08 -10.05
CA ASP A 249 -0.06 -9.77 -10.39
C ASP A 249 -0.19 -9.99 -11.90
N ALA A 250 0.20 -8.99 -12.67
CA ALA A 250 0.07 -9.01 -14.11
C ALA A 250 0.90 -10.13 -14.77
N VAL A 251 2.06 -10.46 -14.18
CA VAL A 251 2.92 -11.54 -14.70
C VAL A 251 2.72 -12.88 -13.96
N GLY A 252 1.94 -12.88 -12.87
CA GLY A 252 1.67 -14.08 -12.07
C GLY A 252 2.76 -14.42 -11.06
N GLU A 253 3.54 -13.43 -10.63
CA GLU A 253 4.51 -13.59 -9.55
C GLU A 253 3.79 -14.00 -8.25
N ARG A 254 4.38 -14.95 -7.52
CA ARG A 254 3.81 -15.45 -6.27
C ARG A 254 4.58 -15.02 -5.03
N ARG A 255 5.86 -14.66 -5.22
CA ARG A 255 6.74 -14.31 -4.11
C ARG A 255 6.47 -12.87 -3.65
N ALA A 256 6.37 -12.68 -2.34
CA ALA A 256 6.25 -11.36 -1.76
C ALA A 256 7.48 -10.50 -2.13
N GLN A 257 7.26 -9.23 -2.43
CA GLN A 257 8.34 -8.27 -2.69
C GLN A 257 8.94 -7.75 -1.38
N ASN A 258 8.12 -7.65 -0.36
CA ASN A 258 8.50 -7.31 1.00
C ASN A 258 7.70 -8.14 2.01
N VAL A 259 8.33 -8.50 3.12
CA VAL A 259 7.68 -9.17 4.26
C VAL A 259 7.90 -8.29 5.49
N PRO A 260 6.90 -7.49 5.89
CA PRO A 260 6.99 -6.64 7.06
C PRO A 260 7.43 -7.41 8.31
N GLY A 261 8.26 -6.79 9.13
CA GLY A 261 8.85 -7.40 10.32
C GLY A 261 10.10 -8.25 10.07
N THR A 262 10.58 -8.32 8.83
CA THR A 262 11.85 -8.98 8.48
C THR A 262 12.87 -7.98 7.93
N ASN A 263 14.15 -8.31 8.04
CA ASN A 263 15.26 -7.50 7.53
C ASN A 263 16.21 -8.33 6.66
N ASN A 264 17.02 -9.20 7.28
CA ASN A 264 17.95 -10.06 6.57
C ASN A 264 17.40 -11.48 6.35
N GLU A 265 16.31 -11.82 7.02
CA GLU A 265 15.66 -13.13 6.98
C GLU A 265 14.99 -13.40 5.63
N TYR A 266 14.60 -12.34 4.94
CA TYR A 266 14.02 -12.39 3.60
C TYR A 266 14.70 -11.39 2.66
N SER A 267 14.67 -11.67 1.35
CA SER A 267 15.29 -10.83 0.32
C SER A 267 14.43 -9.61 -0.04
N ASN A 268 13.92 -8.90 0.99
CA ASN A 268 13.07 -7.72 0.80
C ASN A 268 13.65 -6.76 -0.25
N TRP A 269 12.82 -6.32 -1.19
CA TRP A 269 13.16 -5.36 -2.27
C TRP A 269 14.24 -5.85 -3.25
N ARG A 270 14.57 -7.14 -3.23
CA ARG A 270 15.62 -7.76 -4.06
C ARG A 270 15.14 -9.02 -4.78
N VAL A 271 13.82 -9.25 -4.82
CA VAL A 271 13.20 -10.37 -5.55
C VAL A 271 13.07 -9.94 -7.01
N PRO A 272 13.78 -10.57 -7.96
CA PRO A 272 13.58 -10.30 -9.37
C PRO A 272 12.16 -10.69 -9.79
N LEU A 273 11.55 -9.90 -10.68
CA LEU A 273 10.24 -10.22 -11.22
C LEU A 273 10.27 -11.57 -11.94
N ALA A 274 9.33 -12.44 -11.64
CA ALA A 274 9.18 -13.72 -12.31
C ALA A 274 7.70 -14.05 -12.55
N ASP A 275 7.44 -15.04 -13.40
CA ASP A 275 6.10 -15.57 -13.63
C ASP A 275 5.71 -16.64 -12.58
N GLY A 276 4.52 -17.23 -12.76
CA GLY A 276 4.01 -18.29 -11.88
C GLY A 276 4.81 -19.60 -11.93
N ALA A 277 5.69 -19.79 -12.91
CA ALA A 277 6.65 -20.89 -13.02
C ALA A 277 8.03 -20.54 -12.40
N ASN A 278 8.18 -19.35 -11.84
CA ASN A 278 9.41 -18.79 -11.31
C ASN A 278 10.50 -18.52 -12.38
N GLU A 279 10.07 -18.33 -13.65
CA GLU A 279 10.96 -17.87 -14.72
C GLU A 279 11.03 -16.35 -14.70
N VAL A 280 12.26 -15.81 -14.79
CA VAL A 280 12.49 -14.36 -14.71
C VAL A 280 11.82 -13.64 -15.87
N VAL A 281 11.08 -12.57 -15.58
CA VAL A 281 10.44 -11.70 -16.56
C VAL A 281 11.24 -10.41 -16.67
N LEU A 282 11.83 -10.14 -17.81
CA LEU A 282 12.57 -8.91 -18.06
C LEU A 282 11.63 -7.79 -18.55
N ILE A 283 12.05 -6.54 -18.36
CA ILE A 283 11.25 -5.36 -18.76
C ILE A 283 10.97 -5.36 -20.26
N GLU A 284 11.93 -5.76 -21.06
CA GLU A 284 11.82 -5.90 -22.52
C GLU A 284 10.80 -6.93 -22.97
N ASP A 285 10.52 -7.95 -22.14
CA ASP A 285 9.57 -9.03 -22.45
C ASP A 285 8.12 -8.66 -22.09
N LEU A 286 7.91 -7.61 -21.31
CA LEU A 286 6.58 -7.25 -20.80
C LEU A 286 5.57 -6.98 -21.91
N SER A 287 5.97 -6.31 -22.98
CA SER A 287 5.05 -6.00 -24.10
C SER A 287 4.53 -7.24 -24.82
N GLY A 288 5.30 -8.35 -24.81
CA GLY A 288 4.92 -9.63 -25.37
C GLY A 288 4.30 -10.61 -24.37
N ASN A 289 4.22 -10.23 -23.10
CA ASN A 289 3.69 -11.12 -22.06
C ASN A 289 2.18 -11.28 -22.19
N SER A 290 1.73 -12.49 -22.52
CA SER A 290 0.31 -12.76 -22.78
C SER A 290 -0.57 -12.61 -21.54
N ARG A 291 -0.06 -12.96 -20.35
CA ARG A 291 -0.79 -12.84 -19.08
C ARG A 291 -1.01 -11.37 -18.72
N LEU A 292 0.03 -10.53 -18.84
CA LEU A 292 -0.06 -9.08 -18.65
C LEU A 292 -1.09 -8.48 -19.61
N ASN A 293 -1.01 -8.81 -20.90
CA ASN A 293 -1.92 -8.26 -21.90
C ASN A 293 -3.37 -8.69 -21.63
N SER A 294 -3.60 -9.96 -21.27
CA SER A 294 -4.94 -10.46 -20.90
C SER A 294 -5.52 -9.71 -19.71
N LEU A 295 -4.73 -9.50 -18.64
CA LEU A 295 -5.16 -8.76 -17.48
C LEU A 295 -5.52 -7.31 -17.81
N ILE A 296 -4.67 -6.61 -18.58
CA ILE A 296 -4.92 -5.23 -19.00
C ILE A 296 -6.20 -5.13 -19.83
N ASP A 297 -6.41 -6.04 -20.77
CA ASP A 297 -7.60 -6.05 -21.62
C ASP A 297 -8.86 -6.32 -20.79
N ALA A 298 -8.84 -7.31 -19.89
CA ALA A 298 -9.95 -7.64 -19.02
C ALA A 298 -10.32 -6.47 -18.09
N PHE A 299 -9.31 -5.84 -17.47
CA PHE A 299 -9.46 -4.69 -16.59
C PHE A 299 -10.01 -3.47 -17.35
N THR A 300 -9.42 -3.14 -18.50
CA THR A 300 -9.80 -1.96 -19.31
C THR A 300 -11.21 -2.12 -19.85
N THR A 301 -11.58 -3.31 -20.32
CA THR A 301 -12.93 -3.61 -20.78
C THR A 301 -13.95 -3.37 -19.66
N GLN A 302 -13.71 -3.94 -18.47
CA GLN A 302 -14.59 -3.74 -17.32
C GLN A 302 -14.69 -2.26 -16.90
N LEU A 303 -13.56 -1.55 -16.93
CA LEU A 303 -13.51 -0.13 -16.58
C LEU A 303 -14.41 0.69 -17.52
N TYR A 304 -14.33 0.45 -18.83
CA TYR A 304 -15.19 1.15 -19.82
C TYR A 304 -16.67 0.76 -19.71
N GLU A 305 -16.97 -0.48 -19.40
CA GLU A 305 -18.34 -0.91 -19.11
C GLU A 305 -18.92 -0.19 -17.90
N SER A 306 -18.09 0.03 -16.87
CA SER A 306 -18.53 0.64 -15.61
C SER A 306 -18.60 2.17 -15.64
N ARG A 307 -17.73 2.83 -16.42
CA ARG A 307 -17.54 4.29 -16.38
C ARG A 307 -17.75 5.00 -17.73
N GLY A 308 -17.93 4.26 -18.83
CA GLY A 308 -17.85 4.80 -20.17
C GLY A 308 -16.42 4.99 -20.67
N ARG A 309 -16.24 5.12 -21.98
CA ARG A 309 -14.94 5.43 -22.57
C ARG A 309 -14.61 6.91 -22.34
N PRO A 310 -13.35 7.25 -21.98
CA PRO A 310 -12.93 8.64 -21.93
C PRO A 310 -13.07 9.26 -23.32
N GLU A 311 -13.59 10.48 -23.39
CA GLU A 311 -13.54 11.23 -24.64
C GLU A 311 -12.08 11.52 -25.00
N PRO A 312 -11.70 11.39 -26.28
CA PRO A 312 -10.35 11.76 -26.69
C PRO A 312 -10.12 13.24 -26.38
N ARG A 313 -9.06 13.55 -25.64
CA ARG A 313 -8.67 14.92 -25.39
C ARG A 313 -8.32 15.58 -26.74
N SER A 314 -9.07 16.61 -27.09
CA SER A 314 -8.82 17.47 -28.27
C SER A 314 -7.50 18.22 -28.13
#